data_fe7af58e6c9ff74e567fce7609f14126
#
_entry.id   fe7af58e6c9ff74e567fce7609f14126
#
_cell.length_a   1.000
_cell.length_b   1.000
_cell.length_c   1.000
_cell.angle_alpha   90.00
_cell.angle_beta   90.00
_cell.angle_gamma   90.00
#
_symmetry.space_group_name_H-M   'P 1'
#
loop_
_entity.id
_entity.type
_entity.pdbx_description
1 polymer ?
#
loop_
_entity_poly.entity_id
_entity_poly.type
_entity_poly.pdbx_seq_one_letter_code
_entity_poly.pdbx_strand_id
1 'polypeptide(L)'
;MQAGLPASLANVSALVQIVDVSKRYGDIAALNPTSLSVERGKNTVLIGPSGCGKSTLLRLIIRLIEPDSGSITLDDTPVTADNINRLRRRIGYVIQEGGLFPHLSTRANVLLMARHIGKAEDETHDRLMELCELTRFSQNLLPRYPLELSGGQRQRVSLMRALMLSPELLLLDEPLGALDPLVRASLQKDLKEIFTRLGQTVLFVTHDLGEAIYFADEIVLMNDGRIVQKGTITDLRERPADPFVSEFINAQRGITSA
;
A
#
# COMPACT_ATOMS: atom_id res chain seq x y z
N MET A 1 -34.37 25.75 -15.45
CA MET A 1 -33.59 24.88 -16.36
C MET A 1 -32.51 24.22 -15.54
N GLN A 2 -32.75 22.97 -15.10
CA GLN A 2 -31.78 22.17 -14.39
C GLN A 2 -30.90 21.49 -15.44
N ALA A 3 -29.61 21.78 -15.43
CA ALA A 3 -28.63 21.11 -16.24
C ALA A 3 -28.36 19.72 -15.59
N GLY A 4 -28.82 18.65 -16.26
CA GLY A 4 -28.54 17.27 -15.86
C GLY A 4 -27.08 16.95 -15.96
N LEU A 5 -26.53 16.37 -14.90
CA LEU A 5 -25.24 15.71 -14.91
C LEU A 5 -25.28 14.48 -15.83
N PRO A 6 -24.26 14.21 -16.64
CA PRO A 6 -24.20 13.00 -17.47
C PRO A 6 -24.03 11.77 -16.58
N ALA A 7 -25.03 10.91 -16.55
CA ALA A 7 -24.95 9.57 -16.07
C ALA A 7 -24.16 8.74 -17.09
N SER A 8 -23.06 8.13 -16.68
CA SER A 8 -22.46 6.89 -17.22
C SER A 8 -20.97 6.83 -16.96
N LEU A 9 -20.56 6.52 -15.74
CA LEU A 9 -19.33 5.76 -15.51
C LEU A 9 -19.78 4.47 -14.83
N ALA A 10 -19.59 3.34 -15.53
CA ALA A 10 -19.91 2.02 -15.04
C ALA A 10 -19.30 1.84 -13.64
N ASN A 11 -20.12 1.47 -12.66
CA ASN A 11 -19.83 1.25 -11.26
C ASN A 11 -18.78 0.15 -11.07
N VAL A 12 -17.51 0.44 -11.24
CA VAL A 12 -16.44 -0.30 -10.56
C VAL A 12 -16.41 0.29 -9.16
N SER A 13 -16.89 -0.46 -8.15
CA SER A 13 -17.03 0.07 -6.80
C SER A 13 -15.65 0.35 -6.22
N ALA A 14 -15.35 1.62 -5.94
CA ALA A 14 -14.15 2.01 -5.24
C ALA A 14 -14.15 1.41 -3.82
N LEU A 15 -13.06 0.75 -3.43
CA LEU A 15 -12.91 0.29 -2.04
C LEU A 15 -12.50 1.45 -1.12
N VAL A 16 -11.65 2.35 -1.61
CA VAL A 16 -11.28 3.57 -0.89
C VAL A 16 -11.65 4.76 -1.74
N GLN A 17 -12.35 5.71 -1.15
CA GLN A 17 -12.64 7.01 -1.76
C GLN A 17 -12.04 8.11 -0.90
N ILE A 18 -11.23 8.94 -1.51
CA ILE A 18 -10.59 10.11 -0.91
C ILE A 18 -11.13 11.34 -1.65
N VAL A 19 -11.68 12.31 -0.92
CA VAL A 19 -12.30 13.51 -1.49
C VAL A 19 -11.72 14.75 -0.83
N ASP A 20 -10.99 15.53 -1.60
CA ASP A 20 -10.40 16.83 -1.24
C ASP A 20 -9.63 16.82 0.08
N VAL A 21 -8.93 15.73 0.35
CA VAL A 21 -8.17 15.53 1.59
C VAL A 21 -6.88 16.32 1.54
N SER A 22 -6.61 17.10 2.58
CA SER A 22 -5.36 17.84 2.75
C SER A 22 -4.68 17.55 4.08
N LYS A 23 -3.36 17.82 4.13
CA LYS A 23 -2.57 17.73 5.37
C LYS A 23 -1.41 18.72 5.37
N ARG A 24 -1.30 19.48 6.46
CA ARG A 24 -0.18 20.38 6.72
C ARG A 24 0.55 20.00 8.01
N TYR A 25 1.83 20.30 8.06
CA TYR A 25 2.66 20.24 9.26
C TYR A 25 3.33 21.61 9.43
N GLY A 26 2.78 22.44 10.31
CA GLY A 26 3.15 23.83 10.38
C GLY A 26 2.92 24.54 9.04
N ASP A 27 3.95 25.17 8.49
CA ASP A 27 3.87 25.88 7.21
C ASP A 27 3.98 24.98 5.98
N ILE A 28 4.34 23.70 6.15
CA ILE A 28 4.56 22.76 5.06
C ILE A 28 3.25 22.05 4.70
N ALA A 29 2.80 22.19 3.46
CA ALA A 29 1.70 21.39 2.91
C ALA A 29 2.24 20.02 2.47
N ALA A 30 2.09 18.99 3.31
CA ALA A 30 2.49 17.63 2.96
C ALA A 30 1.53 16.97 1.95
N LEU A 31 0.26 17.38 1.97
CA LEU A 31 -0.74 17.00 0.97
C LEU A 31 -1.66 18.21 0.74
N ASN A 32 -1.71 18.66 -0.49
CA ASN A 32 -2.71 19.64 -0.95
C ASN A 32 -4.07 18.95 -1.14
N PRO A 33 -5.20 19.66 -1.25
CA PRO A 33 -6.48 19.02 -1.51
C PRO A 33 -6.39 18.01 -2.65
N THR A 34 -6.57 16.74 -2.30
CA THR A 34 -6.31 15.60 -3.18
C THR A 34 -7.50 14.65 -3.15
N SER A 35 -7.94 14.23 -4.33
CA SER A 35 -9.01 13.25 -4.52
C SER A 35 -8.49 12.04 -5.26
N LEU A 36 -8.77 10.82 -4.76
CA LEU A 36 -8.34 9.55 -5.33
C LEU A 36 -9.37 8.46 -5.02
N SER A 37 -9.66 7.63 -6.01
CA SER A 37 -10.43 6.40 -5.85
C SER A 37 -9.51 5.20 -6.04
N VAL A 38 -9.52 4.26 -5.08
CA VAL A 38 -8.82 2.97 -5.20
C VAL A 38 -9.86 1.90 -5.52
N GLU A 39 -9.80 1.35 -6.73
CA GLU A 39 -10.76 0.38 -7.21
C GLU A 39 -10.57 -0.99 -6.57
N ARG A 40 -11.67 -1.66 -6.24
CA ARG A 40 -11.66 -3.00 -5.64
C ARG A 40 -11.01 -4.02 -6.58
N GLY A 41 -10.12 -4.85 -6.02
CA GLY A 41 -9.42 -5.91 -6.74
C GLY A 41 -8.33 -5.42 -7.69
N LYS A 42 -8.00 -4.12 -7.67
CA LYS A 42 -6.91 -3.56 -8.48
C LYS A 42 -5.70 -3.16 -7.64
N ASN A 43 -4.57 -3.12 -8.32
CA ASN A 43 -3.31 -2.62 -7.79
C ASN A 43 -3.10 -1.17 -8.24
N THR A 44 -3.33 -0.23 -7.35
CA THR A 44 -2.99 1.19 -7.57
C THR A 44 -1.60 1.46 -7.01
N VAL A 45 -0.71 2.00 -7.83
CA VAL A 45 0.66 2.30 -7.41
C VAL A 45 0.89 3.81 -7.36
N LEU A 46 1.23 4.32 -6.18
CA LEU A 46 1.63 5.72 -5.98
C LEU A 46 3.13 5.85 -6.24
N ILE A 47 3.51 6.67 -7.20
CA ILE A 47 4.91 7.01 -7.49
C ILE A 47 5.16 8.51 -7.39
N GLY A 48 6.42 8.90 -7.27
CA GLY A 48 6.86 10.29 -7.23
C GLY A 48 8.09 10.49 -6.37
N PRO A 49 8.67 11.69 -6.36
CA PRO A 49 9.85 12.02 -5.57
C PRO A 49 9.67 11.76 -4.07
N SER A 50 10.78 11.62 -3.35
CA SER A 50 10.74 11.57 -1.89
C SER A 50 10.11 12.83 -1.32
N GLY A 51 9.27 12.68 -0.29
CA GLY A 51 8.59 13.81 0.35
C GLY A 51 7.35 14.35 -0.38
N CYS A 52 6.96 13.82 -1.56
CA CYS A 52 5.79 14.34 -2.30
C CYS A 52 4.41 13.96 -1.71
N GLY A 53 4.35 13.31 -0.52
CA GLY A 53 3.08 13.06 0.18
C GLY A 53 2.55 11.62 0.13
N LYS A 54 3.21 10.67 -0.54
CA LYS A 54 2.74 9.28 -0.70
C LYS A 54 2.45 8.58 0.63
N SER A 55 3.43 8.50 1.52
CA SER A 55 3.26 7.89 2.85
C SER A 55 2.30 8.66 3.75
N THR A 56 2.19 9.99 3.56
CA THR A 56 1.18 10.81 4.24
C THR A 56 -0.22 10.37 3.83
N LEU A 57 -0.46 10.12 2.55
CA LEU A 57 -1.75 9.63 2.05
C LEU A 57 -2.11 8.27 2.64
N LEU A 58 -1.16 7.31 2.70
CA LEU A 58 -1.40 6.01 3.35
C LEU A 58 -1.78 6.17 4.82
N ARG A 59 -1.05 7.03 5.56
CA ARG A 59 -1.31 7.28 6.99
C ARG A 59 -2.67 7.94 7.23
N LEU A 60 -3.14 8.77 6.32
CA LEU A 60 -4.49 9.36 6.36
C LEU A 60 -5.57 8.30 6.15
N ILE A 61 -5.41 7.37 5.19
CA ILE A 61 -6.37 6.28 4.93
C ILE A 61 -6.61 5.45 6.18
N ILE A 62 -5.55 5.07 6.90
CA ILE A 62 -5.67 4.29 8.15
C ILE A 62 -5.82 5.17 9.39
N ARG A 63 -6.00 6.49 9.21
CA ARG A 63 -6.16 7.48 10.29
C ARG A 63 -5.08 7.35 11.39
N LEU A 64 -3.81 7.13 11.00
CA LEU A 64 -2.66 7.34 11.90
C LEU A 64 -2.39 8.83 12.11
N ILE A 65 -2.82 9.64 11.17
CA ILE A 65 -2.86 11.10 11.23
C ILE A 65 -4.25 11.55 10.76
N GLU A 66 -4.70 12.70 11.26
CA GLU A 66 -5.99 13.26 10.87
C GLU A 66 -5.83 14.20 9.67
N PRO A 67 -6.76 14.17 8.72
CA PRO A 67 -6.80 15.17 7.64
C PRO A 67 -7.18 16.53 8.21
N ASP A 68 -6.68 17.59 7.59
CA ASP A 68 -7.06 18.98 7.93
C ASP A 68 -8.33 19.38 7.17
N SER A 69 -8.59 18.77 6.00
CA SER A 69 -9.83 18.94 5.24
C SER A 69 -10.16 17.66 4.45
N GLY A 70 -11.37 17.61 3.90
CA GLY A 70 -11.85 16.52 3.07
C GLY A 70 -12.36 15.32 3.86
N SER A 71 -12.59 14.22 3.16
CA SER A 71 -13.12 12.99 3.74
C SER A 71 -12.54 11.75 3.09
N ILE A 72 -12.50 10.65 3.85
CA ILE A 72 -12.07 9.33 3.38
C ILE A 72 -13.16 8.33 3.73
N THR A 73 -13.52 7.47 2.79
CA THR A 73 -14.38 6.33 3.05
C THR A 73 -13.66 5.02 2.69
N LEU A 74 -13.97 3.96 3.43
CA LEU A 74 -13.61 2.58 3.11
C LEU A 74 -14.91 1.81 2.92
N ASP A 75 -15.13 1.31 1.70
CA ASP A 75 -16.36 0.60 1.36
C ASP A 75 -17.61 1.40 1.77
N ASP A 76 -17.71 2.63 1.26
CA ASP A 76 -18.73 3.65 1.54
C ASP A 76 -18.87 4.04 3.04
N THR A 77 -18.08 3.43 3.93
CA THR A 77 -18.09 3.75 5.36
C THR A 77 -17.10 4.89 5.64
N PRO A 78 -17.55 6.04 6.16
CA PRO A 78 -16.63 7.14 6.53
C PRO A 78 -15.59 6.70 7.56
N VAL A 79 -14.34 7.08 7.35
CA VAL A 79 -13.23 6.82 8.27
C VAL A 79 -13.24 7.87 9.37
N THR A 80 -13.67 7.50 10.58
CA THR A 80 -13.81 8.40 11.73
C THR A 80 -13.00 7.90 12.94
N ALA A 81 -12.85 8.73 13.97
CA ALA A 81 -12.19 8.34 15.23
C ALA A 81 -12.93 7.16 15.91
N ASP A 82 -14.26 7.13 15.81
CA ASP A 82 -15.09 6.15 16.52
C ASP A 82 -15.03 4.76 15.90
N ASN A 83 -14.81 4.67 14.57
CA ASN A 83 -14.88 3.39 13.85
C ASN A 83 -13.53 2.87 13.35
N ILE A 84 -12.46 3.68 13.43
CA ILE A 84 -11.17 3.34 12.82
C ILE A 84 -10.58 2.03 13.32
N ASN A 85 -10.74 1.69 14.59
CA ASN A 85 -10.22 0.42 15.14
C ASN A 85 -10.90 -0.80 14.51
N ARG A 86 -12.17 -0.69 14.12
CA ARG A 86 -12.89 -1.72 13.36
C ARG A 86 -12.41 -1.75 11.91
N LEU A 87 -12.25 -0.59 11.27
CA LEU A 87 -11.83 -0.50 9.87
C LEU A 87 -10.38 -0.98 9.67
N ARG A 88 -9.48 -0.69 10.60
CA ARG A 88 -8.08 -1.17 10.54
C ARG A 88 -7.97 -2.70 10.49
N ARG A 89 -8.94 -3.46 10.99
CA ARG A 89 -8.96 -4.93 10.89
C ARG A 89 -9.21 -5.41 9.46
N ARG A 90 -9.78 -4.55 8.60
CA ARG A 90 -10.01 -4.80 7.16
C ARG A 90 -8.84 -4.31 6.30
N ILE A 91 -7.81 -3.72 6.91
CA ILE A 91 -6.66 -3.14 6.23
C ILE A 91 -5.39 -3.82 6.72
N GLY A 92 -4.61 -4.39 5.81
CA GLY A 92 -3.25 -4.82 6.06
C GLY A 92 -2.29 -3.66 5.75
N TYR A 93 -1.37 -3.36 6.65
CA TYR A 93 -0.39 -2.29 6.42
C TYR A 93 1.03 -2.80 6.64
N VAL A 94 1.83 -2.73 5.58
CA VAL A 94 3.27 -2.96 5.59
C VAL A 94 3.95 -1.61 5.55
N ILE A 95 4.53 -1.20 6.67
CA ILE A 95 5.27 0.06 6.77
C ILE A 95 6.68 -0.10 6.20
N GLN A 96 7.28 1.01 5.83
CA GLN A 96 8.68 1.09 5.44
C GLN A 96 9.57 0.38 6.47
N GLU A 97 10.57 -0.37 6.03
CA GLU A 97 11.46 -1.21 6.88
C GLU A 97 10.75 -2.35 7.66
N GLY A 98 9.48 -2.66 7.32
CA GLY A 98 8.72 -3.79 7.87
C GLY A 98 8.13 -3.58 9.26
N GLY A 99 8.71 -2.73 10.12
CA GLY A 99 8.19 -2.36 11.44
C GLY A 99 7.86 -3.51 12.37
N LEU A 100 8.68 -4.55 12.39
CA LEU A 100 8.52 -5.69 13.31
C LEU A 100 8.93 -5.29 14.73
N PHE A 101 8.23 -5.82 15.72
CA PHE A 101 8.57 -5.64 17.12
C PHE A 101 9.81 -6.50 17.46
N PRO A 102 10.96 -5.89 17.80
CA PRO A 102 12.23 -6.62 17.95
C PRO A 102 12.25 -7.59 19.15
N HIS A 103 11.40 -7.34 20.15
CA HIS A 103 11.26 -8.17 21.36
C HIS A 103 10.24 -9.32 21.21
N LEU A 104 9.57 -9.40 20.06
CA LEU A 104 8.65 -10.49 19.74
C LEU A 104 9.27 -11.43 18.73
N SER A 105 9.07 -12.75 18.89
CA SER A 105 9.43 -13.71 17.87
C SER A 105 8.67 -13.47 16.56
N THR A 106 9.11 -14.06 15.47
CA THR A 106 8.41 -14.04 14.17
C THR A 106 6.95 -14.46 14.31
N ARG A 107 6.71 -15.62 14.95
CA ARG A 107 5.35 -16.11 15.24
C ARG A 107 4.53 -15.07 16.00
N ALA A 108 5.09 -14.49 17.06
CA ALA A 108 4.39 -13.50 17.89
C ALA A 108 4.09 -12.19 17.12
N ASN A 109 5.00 -11.75 16.25
CA ASN A 109 4.78 -10.60 15.37
C ASN A 109 3.59 -10.83 14.42
N VAL A 110 3.52 -11.99 13.75
CA VAL A 110 2.43 -12.32 12.82
C VAL A 110 1.09 -12.45 13.55
N LEU A 111 1.07 -13.12 14.68
CA LEU A 111 -0.16 -13.41 15.44
C LEU A 111 -0.66 -12.24 16.29
N LEU A 112 0.08 -11.14 16.39
CA LEU A 112 -0.17 -10.06 17.36
C LEU A 112 -1.62 -9.55 17.33
N MET A 113 -2.12 -9.18 16.15
CA MET A 113 -3.48 -8.65 16.02
C MET A 113 -4.56 -9.72 16.19
N ALA A 114 -4.33 -10.93 15.70
CA ALA A 114 -5.28 -12.03 15.85
C ALA A 114 -5.50 -12.37 17.34
N ARG A 115 -4.41 -12.42 18.10
CA ARG A 115 -4.47 -12.61 19.55
C ARG A 115 -5.14 -11.44 20.28
N HIS A 116 -4.81 -10.21 19.89
CA HIS A 116 -5.40 -9.01 20.49
C HIS A 116 -6.93 -8.97 20.37
N ILE A 117 -7.47 -9.46 19.24
CA ILE A 117 -8.92 -9.53 19.03
C ILE A 117 -9.56 -10.85 19.49
N GLY A 118 -8.79 -11.71 20.15
CA GLY A 118 -9.29 -12.94 20.77
C GLY A 118 -9.64 -14.06 19.79
N LYS A 119 -8.98 -14.15 18.62
CA LYS A 119 -9.16 -15.30 17.72
C LYS A 119 -8.68 -16.59 18.34
N ALA A 120 -9.36 -17.69 18.03
CA ALA A 120 -9.01 -19.03 18.52
C ALA A 120 -7.59 -19.44 18.09
N GLU A 121 -6.90 -20.20 18.94
CA GLU A 121 -5.50 -20.57 18.69
C GLU A 121 -5.38 -21.48 17.46
N ASP A 122 -6.29 -22.44 17.30
CA ASP A 122 -6.30 -23.36 16.15
C ASP A 122 -6.50 -22.59 14.84
N GLU A 123 -7.50 -21.69 14.78
CA GLU A 123 -7.75 -20.83 13.60
C GLU A 123 -6.52 -20.02 13.23
N THR A 124 -5.84 -19.44 14.22
CA THR A 124 -4.64 -18.63 13.99
C THR A 124 -3.44 -19.45 13.60
N HIS A 125 -3.35 -20.70 14.08
CA HIS A 125 -2.28 -21.61 13.68
C HIS A 125 -2.40 -22.01 12.20
N ASP A 126 -3.57 -22.47 11.78
CA ASP A 126 -3.81 -22.88 10.39
C ASP A 126 -3.56 -21.73 9.44
N ARG A 127 -4.06 -20.52 9.76
CA ARG A 127 -3.80 -19.34 8.98
C ARG A 127 -2.31 -18.96 8.93
N LEU A 128 -1.58 -19.11 10.02
CA LEU A 128 -0.13 -18.89 10.05
C LEU A 128 0.61 -19.87 9.12
N MET A 129 0.22 -21.15 9.09
CA MET A 129 0.82 -22.14 8.21
C MET A 129 0.53 -21.82 6.73
N GLU A 130 -0.71 -21.47 6.41
CA GLU A 130 -1.08 -21.01 5.08
C GLU A 130 -0.24 -19.78 4.64
N LEU A 131 -0.04 -18.81 5.53
CA LEU A 131 0.77 -17.62 5.24
C LEU A 131 2.27 -17.97 5.07
N CYS A 132 2.80 -18.93 5.82
CA CYS A 132 4.17 -19.42 5.59
C CYS A 132 4.33 -20.00 4.19
N GLU A 133 3.38 -20.79 3.72
CA GLU A 133 3.37 -21.35 2.37
C GLU A 133 3.24 -20.26 1.32
N LEU A 134 2.23 -19.39 1.47
CA LEU A 134 1.93 -18.29 0.55
C LEU A 134 3.13 -17.35 0.34
N THR A 135 3.83 -17.01 1.41
CA THR A 135 5.00 -16.11 1.38
C THR A 135 6.32 -16.83 1.20
N ARG A 136 6.31 -18.16 1.03
CA ARG A 136 7.52 -19.00 0.97
C ARG A 136 8.45 -18.79 2.17
N PHE A 137 7.87 -18.59 3.35
CA PHE A 137 8.61 -18.40 4.59
C PHE A 137 8.79 -19.73 5.31
N SER A 138 10.02 -20.04 5.65
CA SER A 138 10.34 -21.31 6.31
C SER A 138 9.84 -21.34 7.76
N GLN A 139 9.03 -22.37 8.11
CA GLN A 139 8.40 -22.51 9.42
C GLN A 139 9.41 -22.64 10.58
N ASN A 140 10.62 -23.16 10.32
CA ASN A 140 11.68 -23.27 11.32
C ASN A 140 12.20 -21.89 11.79
N LEU A 141 11.88 -20.81 11.07
CA LEU A 141 12.23 -19.44 11.43
C LEU A 141 11.15 -18.76 12.32
N LEU A 142 10.01 -19.42 12.54
CA LEU A 142 8.93 -18.85 13.37
C LEU A 142 9.35 -18.54 14.83
N PRO A 143 10.25 -19.30 15.47
CA PRO A 143 10.78 -18.96 16.80
C PRO A 143 11.78 -17.80 16.80
N ARG A 144 12.40 -17.46 15.65
CA ARG A 144 13.45 -16.44 15.55
C ARG A 144 12.91 -15.03 15.81
N TYR A 145 13.80 -14.18 16.29
CA TYR A 145 13.54 -12.74 16.46
C TYR A 145 13.92 -11.95 15.20
N PRO A 146 13.37 -10.75 14.98
CA PRO A 146 13.64 -9.95 13.78
C PRO A 146 15.13 -9.70 13.49
N LEU A 147 15.96 -9.55 14.51
CA LEU A 147 17.42 -9.35 14.37
C LEU A 147 18.15 -10.57 13.83
N GLU A 148 17.57 -11.75 13.94
CA GLU A 148 18.13 -13.02 13.45
C GLU A 148 17.71 -13.34 12.01
N LEU A 149 16.91 -12.47 11.38
CA LEU A 149 16.35 -12.64 10.05
C LEU A 149 17.07 -11.74 9.02
N SER A 150 17.20 -12.23 7.79
CA SER A 150 17.61 -11.38 6.66
C SER A 150 16.58 -10.29 6.35
N GLY A 151 16.95 -9.26 5.57
CA GLY A 151 16.04 -8.21 5.15
C GLY A 151 14.79 -8.73 4.45
N GLY A 152 14.97 -9.64 3.48
CA GLY A 152 13.86 -10.27 2.77
C GLY A 152 12.98 -11.15 3.67
N GLN A 153 13.57 -11.85 4.65
CA GLN A 153 12.80 -12.61 5.64
C GLN A 153 11.97 -11.69 6.52
N ARG A 154 12.53 -10.59 7.02
CA ARG A 154 11.76 -9.59 7.78
C ARG A 154 10.60 -9.03 6.97
N GLN A 155 10.81 -8.77 5.68
CA GLN A 155 9.76 -8.26 4.81
C GLN A 155 8.62 -9.27 4.61
N ARG A 156 8.95 -10.57 4.44
CA ARG A 156 7.94 -11.65 4.39
C ARG A 156 7.13 -11.72 5.70
N VAL A 157 7.78 -11.63 6.85
CA VAL A 157 7.09 -11.61 8.16
C VAL A 157 6.15 -10.40 8.28
N SER A 158 6.58 -9.24 7.82
CA SER A 158 5.74 -8.04 7.81
C SER A 158 4.51 -8.20 6.92
N LEU A 159 4.68 -8.83 5.77
CA LEU A 159 3.59 -9.18 4.86
C LEU A 159 2.64 -10.20 5.48
N MET A 160 3.16 -11.29 6.10
CA MET A 160 2.35 -12.28 6.82
C MET A 160 1.51 -11.62 7.91
N ARG A 161 2.12 -10.71 8.69
CA ARG A 161 1.41 -9.94 9.73
C ARG A 161 0.27 -9.10 9.14
N ALA A 162 0.52 -8.42 8.04
CA ALA A 162 -0.48 -7.61 7.36
C ALA A 162 -1.63 -8.46 6.80
N LEU A 163 -1.35 -9.68 6.33
CA LEU A 163 -2.33 -10.61 5.75
C LEU A 163 -3.06 -11.48 6.78
N MET A 164 -2.65 -11.46 8.06
CA MET A 164 -3.15 -12.38 9.09
C MET A 164 -4.66 -12.33 9.30
N LEU A 165 -5.27 -11.15 9.16
CA LEU A 165 -6.71 -10.94 9.33
C LEU A 165 -7.48 -11.01 8.00
N SER A 166 -6.87 -11.48 6.91
CA SER A 166 -7.50 -11.53 5.58
C SER A 166 -8.10 -10.17 5.17
N PRO A 167 -7.27 -9.10 5.11
CA PRO A 167 -7.73 -7.75 4.84
C PRO A 167 -8.34 -7.62 3.44
N GLU A 168 -9.21 -6.63 3.24
CA GLU A 168 -9.76 -6.27 1.94
C GLU A 168 -8.85 -5.30 1.18
N LEU A 169 -8.10 -4.49 1.92
CA LEU A 169 -7.13 -3.52 1.40
C LEU A 169 -5.74 -3.83 1.95
N LEU A 170 -4.76 -3.89 1.08
CA LEU A 170 -3.35 -3.99 1.45
C LEU A 170 -2.62 -2.70 1.10
N LEU A 171 -2.10 -2.03 2.11
CA LEU A 171 -1.26 -0.84 1.98
C LEU A 171 0.21 -1.23 2.15
N LEU A 172 1.05 -0.84 1.19
CA LEU A 172 2.47 -1.17 1.17
C LEU A 172 3.27 0.13 0.99
N ASP A 173 4.04 0.50 2.00
CA ASP A 173 4.87 1.72 1.99
C ASP A 173 6.33 1.35 1.72
N GLU A 174 6.78 1.51 0.48
CA GLU A 174 8.13 1.17 -0.01
C GLU A 174 8.63 -0.23 0.42
N PRO A 175 7.85 -1.30 0.18
CA PRO A 175 8.13 -2.62 0.75
C PRO A 175 9.41 -3.27 0.23
N LEU A 176 10.01 -2.75 -0.83
CA LEU A 176 11.19 -3.33 -1.49
C LEU A 176 12.42 -2.42 -1.40
N GLY A 177 12.29 -1.22 -0.83
CA GLY A 177 13.32 -0.17 -0.88
C GLY A 177 14.66 -0.52 -0.23
N ALA A 178 14.65 -1.28 0.86
CA ALA A 178 15.86 -1.60 1.65
C ALA A 178 16.47 -2.98 1.34
N LEU A 179 16.18 -3.57 0.18
CA LEU A 179 16.60 -4.92 -0.18
C LEU A 179 17.69 -4.89 -1.26
N ASP A 180 18.60 -5.86 -1.19
CA ASP A 180 19.55 -6.10 -2.27
C ASP A 180 18.84 -6.54 -3.57
N PRO A 181 19.44 -6.36 -4.75
CA PRO A 181 18.79 -6.57 -6.03
C PRO A 181 18.23 -7.99 -6.24
N LEU A 182 18.93 -9.03 -5.78
CA LEU A 182 18.51 -10.42 -5.97
C LEU A 182 17.31 -10.76 -5.07
N VAL A 183 17.36 -10.34 -3.81
CA VAL A 183 16.26 -10.52 -2.87
C VAL A 183 15.03 -9.71 -3.31
N ARG A 184 15.24 -8.47 -3.80
CA ARG A 184 14.20 -7.62 -4.35
C ARG A 184 13.47 -8.30 -5.51
N ALA A 185 14.21 -8.82 -6.51
CA ALA A 185 13.62 -9.50 -7.66
C ALA A 185 12.82 -10.75 -7.26
N SER A 186 13.33 -11.54 -6.31
CA SER A 186 12.59 -12.69 -5.77
C SER A 186 11.30 -12.26 -5.08
N LEU A 187 11.36 -11.24 -4.22
CA LEU A 187 10.19 -10.77 -3.47
C LEU A 187 9.16 -10.08 -4.37
N GLN A 188 9.58 -9.37 -5.42
CA GLN A 188 8.67 -8.82 -6.44
C GLN A 188 7.81 -9.92 -7.07
N LYS A 189 8.44 -11.04 -7.47
CA LYS A 189 7.72 -12.18 -8.04
C LYS A 189 6.72 -12.76 -7.07
N ASP A 190 7.14 -12.97 -5.81
CA ASP A 190 6.27 -13.52 -4.77
C ASP A 190 5.08 -12.59 -4.48
N LEU A 191 5.32 -11.29 -4.35
CA LEU A 191 4.25 -10.30 -4.13
C LEU A 191 3.22 -10.30 -5.28
N LYS A 192 3.69 -10.32 -6.54
CA LYS A 192 2.79 -10.37 -7.71
C LYS A 192 1.89 -11.61 -7.68
N GLU A 193 2.49 -12.77 -7.34
CA GLU A 193 1.76 -14.03 -7.21
C GLU A 193 0.73 -13.97 -6.07
N ILE A 194 1.11 -13.40 -4.92
CA ILE A 194 0.23 -13.21 -3.76
C ILE A 194 -0.95 -12.31 -4.12
N PHE A 195 -0.72 -11.15 -4.74
CA PHE A 195 -1.78 -10.22 -5.12
C PHE A 195 -2.77 -10.87 -6.09
N THR A 196 -2.26 -11.58 -7.10
CA THR A 196 -3.09 -12.29 -8.08
C THR A 196 -3.89 -13.42 -7.43
N ARG A 197 -3.25 -14.24 -6.58
CA ARG A 197 -3.90 -15.40 -5.95
C ARG A 197 -5.00 -14.98 -4.96
N LEU A 198 -4.79 -13.88 -4.24
CA LEU A 198 -5.75 -13.42 -3.23
C LEU A 198 -6.81 -12.46 -3.80
N GLY A 199 -6.67 -11.98 -5.04
CA GLY A 199 -7.56 -10.95 -5.61
C GLY A 199 -7.59 -9.68 -4.78
N GLN A 200 -6.47 -9.32 -4.17
CA GLN A 200 -6.39 -8.20 -3.21
C GLN A 200 -6.57 -6.85 -3.89
N THR A 201 -7.19 -5.92 -3.18
CA THR A 201 -7.06 -4.49 -3.50
C THR A 201 -5.78 -3.99 -2.88
N VAL A 202 -4.88 -3.45 -3.69
CA VAL A 202 -3.55 -3.02 -3.23
C VAL A 202 -3.34 -1.54 -3.52
N LEU A 203 -2.85 -0.81 -2.53
CA LEU A 203 -2.28 0.51 -2.69
C LEU A 203 -0.79 0.43 -2.32
N PHE A 204 0.05 0.50 -3.34
CA PHE A 204 1.48 0.29 -3.26
C PHE A 204 2.22 1.61 -3.45
N VAL A 205 3.09 1.97 -2.54
CA VAL A 205 3.97 3.15 -2.65
C VAL A 205 5.37 2.72 -3.02
N THR A 206 5.92 3.37 -4.03
CA THR A 206 7.32 3.22 -4.42
C THR A 206 7.87 4.51 -5.03
N HIS A 207 9.18 4.62 -5.11
CA HIS A 207 9.86 5.64 -5.93
C HIS A 207 10.46 5.04 -7.21
N ASP A 208 10.34 3.73 -7.41
CA ASP A 208 10.89 2.99 -8.56
C ASP A 208 9.82 2.80 -9.64
N LEU A 209 10.07 3.35 -10.84
CA LEU A 209 9.16 3.23 -11.98
C LEU A 209 9.06 1.77 -12.47
N GLY A 210 10.13 0.98 -12.36
CA GLY A 210 10.13 -0.43 -12.73
C GLY A 210 9.16 -1.24 -11.87
N GLU A 211 9.14 -0.97 -10.56
CA GLU A 211 8.16 -1.56 -9.64
C GLU A 211 6.74 -1.12 -10.01
N ALA A 212 6.53 0.16 -10.28
CA ALA A 212 5.22 0.66 -10.67
C ALA A 212 4.71 -0.02 -11.95
N ILE A 213 5.54 -0.16 -12.98
CA ILE A 213 5.20 -0.86 -14.22
C ILE A 213 4.89 -2.34 -13.95
N TYR A 214 5.64 -2.97 -13.05
CA TYR A 214 5.50 -4.40 -12.76
C TYR A 214 4.22 -4.74 -12.00
N PHE A 215 3.80 -3.89 -11.06
CA PHE A 215 2.67 -4.17 -10.17
C PHE A 215 1.36 -3.53 -10.61
N ALA A 216 1.38 -2.32 -11.18
CA ALA A 216 0.21 -1.48 -11.31
C ALA A 216 -0.80 -1.95 -12.37
N ASP A 217 -2.07 -1.89 -12.01
CA ASP A 217 -3.18 -1.74 -12.95
C ASP A 217 -3.41 -0.24 -13.23
N GLU A 218 -3.22 0.63 -12.22
CA GLU A 218 -3.22 2.08 -12.34
C GLU A 218 -2.02 2.69 -11.61
N ILE A 219 -1.31 3.60 -12.27
CA ILE A 219 -0.22 4.39 -11.69
C ILE A 219 -0.76 5.78 -11.36
N VAL A 220 -0.43 6.27 -10.17
CA VAL A 220 -0.75 7.63 -9.69
C VAL A 220 0.56 8.34 -9.41
N LEU A 221 0.93 9.28 -10.28
CA LEU A 221 2.13 10.10 -10.11
C LEU A 221 1.82 11.30 -9.24
N MET A 222 2.58 11.45 -8.15
CA MET A 222 2.47 12.57 -7.22
C MET A 222 3.70 13.47 -7.27
N ASN A 223 3.48 14.78 -7.13
CA ASN A 223 4.52 15.77 -6.92
C ASN A 223 4.01 16.90 -6.02
N ASP A 224 4.86 17.40 -5.12
CA ASP A 224 4.58 18.54 -4.24
C ASP A 224 3.19 18.46 -3.54
N GLY A 225 2.87 17.29 -2.99
CA GLY A 225 1.62 17.04 -2.29
C GLY A 225 0.38 17.00 -3.18
N ARG A 226 0.51 16.78 -4.49
CA ARG A 226 -0.61 16.72 -5.45
C ARG A 226 -0.49 15.49 -6.34
N ILE A 227 -1.62 14.99 -6.80
CA ILE A 227 -1.67 14.04 -7.93
C ILE A 227 -1.49 14.86 -9.21
N VAL A 228 -0.43 14.56 -9.96
CA VAL A 228 -0.13 15.21 -11.25
C VAL A 228 -0.86 14.49 -12.38
N GLN A 229 -0.79 13.16 -12.38
CA GLN A 229 -1.48 12.33 -13.38
C GLN A 229 -1.76 10.95 -12.82
N LYS A 230 -2.84 10.32 -13.27
CA LYS A 230 -3.14 8.92 -13.07
C LYS A 230 -3.49 8.24 -14.39
N GLY A 231 -3.21 6.95 -14.48
CA GLY A 231 -3.47 6.13 -15.66
C GLY A 231 -2.51 4.95 -15.76
N THR A 232 -2.49 4.31 -16.91
CA THR A 232 -1.51 3.26 -17.24
C THR A 232 -0.15 3.88 -17.55
N ILE A 233 0.91 3.06 -17.56
CA ILE A 233 2.23 3.55 -18.00
C ILE A 233 2.20 4.11 -19.43
N THR A 234 1.36 3.56 -20.29
CA THR A 234 1.15 4.06 -21.66
C THR A 234 0.55 5.45 -21.65
N ASP A 235 -0.46 5.71 -20.79
CA ASP A 235 -1.05 7.04 -20.64
C ASP A 235 -0.04 8.08 -20.18
N LEU A 236 0.78 7.74 -19.18
CA LEU A 236 1.80 8.65 -18.65
C LEU A 236 2.89 8.96 -19.68
N ARG A 237 3.21 7.99 -20.55
CA ARG A 237 4.27 8.15 -21.56
C ARG A 237 3.82 8.88 -22.81
N GLU A 238 2.65 8.53 -23.33
CA GLU A 238 2.19 8.99 -24.63
C GLU A 238 1.31 10.25 -24.52
N ARG A 239 0.69 10.47 -23.35
CA ARG A 239 -0.23 11.57 -23.08
C ARG A 239 0.08 12.23 -21.74
N PRO A 240 1.32 12.75 -21.54
CA PRO A 240 1.68 13.41 -20.27
C PRO A 240 0.81 14.64 -20.05
N ALA A 241 0.19 14.73 -18.86
CA ALA A 241 -0.66 15.86 -18.49
C ALA A 241 0.14 17.11 -18.09
N ASP A 242 1.43 16.93 -17.76
CA ASP A 242 2.34 17.98 -17.31
C ASP A 242 3.76 17.67 -17.76
N PRO A 243 4.61 18.65 -18.06
CA PRO A 243 6.03 18.43 -18.40
C PRO A 243 6.79 17.60 -17.38
N PHE A 244 6.48 17.74 -16.08
CA PHE A 244 7.06 16.95 -15.00
C PHE A 244 6.87 15.45 -15.20
N VAL A 245 5.74 15.00 -15.77
CA VAL A 245 5.48 13.57 -16.02
C VAL A 245 6.54 12.97 -16.95
N SER A 246 6.81 13.69 -18.07
CA SER A 246 7.83 13.28 -19.03
C SER A 246 9.24 13.31 -18.42
N GLU A 247 9.54 14.36 -17.67
CA GLU A 247 10.83 14.50 -16.98
C GLU A 247 11.04 13.36 -15.98
N PHE A 248 10.06 13.07 -15.13
CA PHE A 248 10.12 12.01 -14.13
C PHE A 248 10.34 10.64 -14.77
N ILE A 249 9.58 10.31 -15.83
CA ILE A 249 9.72 9.02 -16.52
C ILE A 249 11.09 8.89 -17.19
N ASN A 250 11.58 9.94 -17.84
CA ASN A 250 12.85 9.91 -18.54
C ASN A 250 14.04 9.81 -17.56
N ALA A 251 13.99 10.53 -16.43
CA ALA A 251 15.00 10.44 -15.38
C ALA A 251 15.13 9.01 -14.81
N GLN A 252 14.00 8.34 -14.59
CA GLN A 252 13.98 6.96 -14.08
C GLN A 252 14.48 5.92 -15.11
N ARG A 253 14.31 6.19 -16.41
CA ARG A 253 14.82 5.30 -17.49
C ARG A 253 16.33 5.34 -17.63
N GLY A 254 16.95 6.50 -17.44
CA GLY A 254 18.41 6.65 -17.49
C GLY A 254 19.15 5.78 -16.48
N ILE A 255 18.49 5.43 -15.37
CA ILE A 255 19.03 4.57 -14.31
C ILE A 255 18.91 3.07 -14.68
N THR A 256 17.94 2.69 -15.51
CA THR A 256 17.68 1.29 -15.87
C THR A 256 18.46 0.83 -17.13
N SER A 257 19.10 1.75 -17.83
CA SER A 257 19.82 1.49 -19.11
C SER A 257 21.34 1.55 -18.94
N ALA A 258 21.86 1.71 -17.75
CA ALA A 258 23.26 1.67 -17.36
C ALA A 258 23.53 0.39 -16.55
#